data_cd50a37a9b37758e45430aca4ecfedd2
#
_entry.id   cd50a37a9b37758e45430aca4ecfedd2
#
_cell.length_a   1.000
_cell.length_b   1.000
_cell.length_c   1.000
_cell.angle_alpha   90.00
_cell.angle_beta   90.00
_cell.angle_gamma   90.00
#
_symmetry.space_group_name_H-M   'P 1'
#
loop_
_entity.id
_entity.type
_entity.pdbx_description
1 polymer ?
#
loop_
_entity_poly.entity_id
_entity_poly.type
_entity_poly.pdbx_seq_one_letter_code
_entity_poly.pdbx_strand_id
1 'polypeptide(L)'
;MRATNMLNHRLTLLPLAAALLFALSACSENPKAAASVEATSADKTEEAHAEGEAEHDEESGHAEEGEHAEESEATAPVKMNEAALKAAGITLQTLQPSSLSEELRAPGEVVDSAYGTTLITPRVAALVVRRHVKLGDEVRAGVPLATLASVEVSDAQAELRIAEQEWRRVSALGREAVAGRRITEAKVAVDRARAKAQAYGLPGASSGTVNGQFTLTAPHAGRITEDDFVVGERIEPGKALFRLVDESIVWVDAKLPPGTVSRIEAGSAATVVIGGERIAAKVLRSAHRTSDATRSATIRLEVANKEDSLHGGDFVEVYFEATAAANAVDKSATQLSVPTDALVQLEGDTVVFRRSADGALEPVAVRAGEVVGDRTVIREGLKAGDTVVVAGAFAVKSQMLKAQLGEGHAH
;
A
#
# COMPACT_ATOMS: atom_id res chain seq x y z
N MET A 1 24.63 68.52 -36.15
CA MET A 1 24.25 69.62 -35.19
C MET A 1 24.16 69.05 -33.80
N ARG A 2 25.09 69.57 -32.96
CA ARG A 2 25.06 69.72 -31.51
C ARG A 2 24.66 68.52 -30.67
N ALA A 3 25.57 67.92 -29.92
CA ALA A 3 26.47 68.38 -28.85
C ALA A 3 25.89 68.12 -27.43
N THR A 4 26.65 67.28 -26.72
CA THR A 4 27.12 67.43 -25.32
C THR A 4 26.11 67.47 -24.20
N ASN A 5 26.22 66.54 -23.21
CA ASN A 5 26.85 66.86 -21.94
C ASN A 5 27.08 65.60 -21.06
N MET A 6 28.27 65.40 -20.70
CA MET A 6 28.93 64.92 -19.51
C MET A 6 28.29 65.47 -18.23
N LEU A 7 28.22 64.64 -17.17
CA LEU A 7 28.77 65.02 -15.87
C LEU A 7 29.04 63.82 -14.95
N ASN A 8 30.28 63.70 -14.61
CA ASN A 8 30.88 62.95 -13.51
C ASN A 8 30.24 63.27 -12.15
N HIS A 9 30.12 62.26 -11.30
CA HIS A 9 30.47 62.45 -9.88
C HIS A 9 31.12 61.17 -9.31
N ARG A 10 32.39 61.34 -9.06
CA ARG A 10 33.19 60.56 -8.12
C ARG A 10 32.86 61.05 -6.69
N LEU A 11 32.90 60.17 -5.72
CA LEU A 11 33.50 60.31 -4.37
C LEU A 11 33.15 59.07 -3.56
N THR A 12 34.11 58.31 -3.20
CA THR A 12 35.04 58.16 -2.05
C THR A 12 34.48 57.31 -0.92
N LEU A 13 35.13 56.16 -0.74
CA LEU A 13 36.02 55.75 0.38
C LEU A 13 35.39 55.80 1.81
N LEU A 14 35.31 54.81 2.59
CA LEU A 14 36.28 54.06 3.37
C LEU A 14 35.55 53.11 4.37
N PRO A 15 36.24 52.17 5.05
CA PRO A 15 35.70 50.96 5.64
C PRO A 15 35.49 51.11 7.14
N LEU A 16 34.67 50.22 7.72
CA LEU A 16 34.69 49.95 9.15
C LEU A 16 34.74 48.46 9.43
N ALA A 17 35.95 48.06 9.80
CA ALA A 17 36.21 46.82 10.45
C ALA A 17 35.71 46.90 11.94
N ALA A 18 34.99 45.90 12.39
CA ALA A 18 34.87 45.62 13.80
C ALA A 18 34.90 44.10 13.98
N ALA A 19 36.06 43.64 14.38
CA ALA A 19 36.31 42.37 14.97
C ALA A 19 35.69 42.31 16.36
N LEU A 20 35.01 41.23 16.71
CA LEU A 20 34.84 40.83 18.10
C LEU A 20 35.08 39.32 18.22
N LEU A 21 36.23 39.02 18.78
CA LEU A 21 36.67 37.80 19.38
C LEU A 21 35.95 37.56 20.71
N PHE A 22 35.43 36.36 20.94
CA PHE A 22 35.37 35.68 22.22
C PHE A 22 35.29 34.20 21.91
N ALA A 23 36.29 33.41 22.00
CA ALA A 23 36.99 32.79 23.13
C ALA A 23 36.17 31.70 23.83
N LEU A 24 36.55 30.45 23.49
CA LEU A 24 36.90 29.34 24.38
C LEU A 24 35.96 28.99 25.54
N SER A 25 35.40 27.78 25.47
CA SER A 25 35.66 26.78 26.51
C SER A 25 35.42 25.38 25.97
N ALA A 26 36.45 24.66 25.98
CA ALA A 26 36.66 23.24 25.90
C ALA A 26 36.23 22.56 27.20
N CYS A 27 35.83 21.30 27.09
CA CYS A 27 36.10 20.14 27.94
C CYS A 27 35.26 19.02 27.37
N SER A 28 35.80 17.99 26.67
CA SER A 28 36.51 16.86 27.26
C SER A 28 35.58 16.12 28.23
N GLU A 29 35.15 14.91 28.02
CA GLU A 29 35.86 13.64 27.90
C GLU A 29 34.86 12.49 27.65
N ASN A 30 35.25 11.57 26.82
CA ASN A 30 34.75 10.20 26.83
C ASN A 30 35.62 9.40 27.83
N PRO A 31 35.12 8.42 28.54
CA PRO A 31 35.78 7.16 28.41
C PRO A 31 34.85 5.92 28.24
N LYS A 32 35.37 5.03 27.48
CA LYS A 32 35.17 3.59 27.39
C LYS A 32 35.27 2.88 28.75
N ALA A 33 34.60 1.76 28.82
CA ALA A 33 34.96 0.40 29.26
C ALA A 33 33.76 -0.22 29.96
N ALA A 34 33.17 -1.31 29.50
CA ALA A 34 33.61 -2.70 29.53
C ALA A 34 33.66 -3.34 30.94
N ALA A 35 33.04 -4.52 30.96
CA ALA A 35 33.12 -5.62 31.90
C ALA A 35 31.84 -5.78 32.75
N SER A 36 30.99 -6.78 32.44
CA SER A 36 31.05 -8.21 32.84
C SER A 36 31.16 -8.45 34.33
N VAL A 37 30.34 -9.31 34.81
CA VAL A 37 30.54 -10.41 35.75
C VAL A 37 29.32 -10.56 36.68
N GLU A 38 28.63 -11.70 36.51
CA GLU A 38 28.30 -12.78 37.46
C GLU A 38 27.51 -12.43 38.73
N ALA A 39 26.33 -13.03 38.78
CA ALA A 39 25.99 -14.23 39.56
C ALA A 39 26.23 -14.16 41.07
N THR A 40 25.20 -14.40 41.83
CA THR A 40 25.01 -15.31 42.97
C THR A 40 23.72 -14.91 43.70
N SER A 41 22.71 -15.72 43.72
CA SER A 41 22.31 -16.83 44.61
C SER A 41 21.99 -16.44 46.04
N ALA A 42 20.85 -16.98 46.48
CA ALA A 42 20.43 -17.38 47.80
C ALA A 42 20.02 -16.22 48.75
N ASP A 43 19.02 -16.31 49.54
CA ASP A 43 18.51 -17.45 50.34
C ASP A 43 17.24 -17.00 51.08
N LYS A 44 16.32 -17.98 51.26
CA LYS A 44 15.43 -18.31 52.38
C LYS A 44 14.79 -17.22 53.23
N THR A 45 13.52 -17.36 53.44
CA THR A 45 12.81 -17.90 54.64
C THR A 45 11.32 -17.91 54.33
N GLU A 46 10.64 -18.97 54.24
CA GLU A 46 9.98 -19.84 55.27
C GLU A 46 9.32 -19.02 56.39
N GLU A 47 8.00 -19.05 56.39
CA GLU A 47 7.25 -19.46 57.59
C GLU A 47 5.82 -19.86 57.22
N ALA A 48 5.51 -21.06 57.60
CA ALA A 48 4.30 -21.83 57.60
C ALA A 48 3.44 -21.43 58.80
N HIS A 49 2.13 -21.61 58.64
CA HIS A 49 1.19 -22.09 59.67
C HIS A 49 -0.02 -22.63 58.90
N ALA A 50 -0.28 -23.87 58.77
CA ALA A 50 -0.72 -24.95 59.66
C ALA A 50 -2.09 -24.68 60.31
N GLU A 51 -2.98 -25.59 59.89
CA GLU A 51 -3.94 -26.43 60.65
C GLU A 51 -5.33 -25.85 60.99
N GLY A 52 -6.28 -26.68 60.67
CA GLY A 52 -7.66 -26.64 61.17
C GLY A 52 -8.59 -27.59 60.43
N GLU A 53 -8.42 -28.92 60.65
CA GLU A 53 -9.38 -29.96 60.31
C GLU A 53 -10.63 -29.83 61.20
N ALA A 54 -11.79 -30.10 60.62
CA ALA A 54 -12.90 -30.81 61.35
C ALA A 54 -13.82 -31.48 60.34
N GLU A 55 -13.74 -32.76 60.31
CA GLU A 55 -14.72 -33.70 59.77
C GLU A 55 -16.05 -33.63 60.56
N HIS A 56 -17.14 -33.78 59.85
CA HIS A 56 -18.31 -34.46 60.38
C HIS A 56 -19.05 -35.15 59.23
N ASP A 57 -19.01 -36.49 59.34
CA ASP A 57 -19.91 -37.49 58.75
C ASP A 57 -21.33 -37.40 59.33
N GLU A 58 -22.22 -37.87 58.55
CA GLU A 58 -23.41 -38.77 58.72
C GLU A 58 -24.60 -38.27 57.90
N GLU A 59 -24.98 -38.93 56.87
CA GLU A 59 -25.73 -40.20 56.66
C GLU A 59 -27.25 -39.96 56.55
N SER A 60 -27.76 -40.65 55.53
CA SER A 60 -29.14 -41.07 55.25
C SER A 60 -30.00 -40.11 54.43
N GLY A 61 -30.26 -40.32 53.15
CA GLY A 61 -31.08 -41.41 52.61
C GLY A 61 -32.53 -40.97 52.47
N HIS A 62 -32.94 -40.66 51.24
CA HIS A 62 -34.24 -41.08 50.70
C HIS A 62 -34.30 -40.74 49.19
N ALA A 63 -34.50 -41.83 48.45
CA ALA A 63 -34.91 -41.76 47.04
C ALA A 63 -36.38 -41.33 46.97
N GLU A 64 -36.66 -40.37 46.05
CA GLU A 64 -37.93 -40.35 45.32
C GLU A 64 -37.71 -39.83 43.93
N GLU A 65 -38.01 -40.70 43.00
CA GLU A 65 -38.16 -40.47 41.60
C GLU A 65 -39.24 -39.40 41.38
N GLY A 66 -38.87 -38.31 40.70
CA GLY A 66 -39.78 -37.34 40.15
C GLY A 66 -39.24 -36.92 38.82
N GLU A 67 -39.60 -37.62 37.74
CA GLU A 67 -39.52 -37.18 36.40
C GLU A 67 -40.34 -35.87 36.27
N HIS A 68 -39.68 -34.72 36.41
CA HIS A 68 -40.18 -33.51 35.84
C HIS A 68 -39.55 -33.34 34.45
N ALA A 69 -40.24 -33.88 33.45
CA ALA A 69 -40.11 -33.37 32.11
C ALA A 69 -40.50 -31.89 32.14
N GLU A 70 -39.49 -30.99 32.12
CA GLU A 70 -39.73 -29.60 31.78
C GLU A 70 -40.22 -29.57 30.33
N GLU A 71 -41.55 -29.60 30.17
CA GLU A 71 -42.20 -29.11 28.97
C GLU A 71 -41.74 -27.63 28.82
N SER A 72 -40.75 -27.39 28.00
CA SER A 72 -40.45 -26.08 27.49
C SER A 72 -41.74 -25.56 26.84
N GLU A 73 -42.41 -24.57 27.46
CA GLU A 73 -43.57 -23.90 26.90
C GLU A 73 -43.14 -23.33 25.53
N ALA A 74 -43.48 -24.08 24.47
CA ALA A 74 -43.19 -23.70 23.11
C ALA A 74 -43.92 -22.38 22.82
N THR A 75 -43.17 -21.32 22.72
CA THR A 75 -43.64 -19.97 22.41
C THR A 75 -44.52 -20.03 21.16
N ALA A 76 -45.79 -19.61 21.25
CA ALA A 76 -46.79 -19.80 20.19
C ALA A 76 -46.38 -19.14 18.85
N PRO A 77 -46.47 -19.83 17.73
CA PRO A 77 -46.06 -19.30 16.40
C PRO A 77 -47.00 -18.17 15.97
N VAL A 78 -46.40 -17.10 15.38
CA VAL A 78 -47.14 -15.92 14.90
C VAL A 78 -47.53 -16.06 13.45
N LYS A 79 -48.82 -16.04 13.14
CA LYS A 79 -49.32 -16.04 11.75
C LYS A 79 -49.47 -14.57 11.24
N MET A 80 -48.74 -14.29 10.18
CA MET A 80 -48.83 -12.96 9.51
C MET A 80 -49.05 -13.18 8.01
N ASN A 81 -50.00 -12.44 7.44
CA ASN A 81 -50.17 -12.43 5.99
C ASN A 81 -49.12 -11.53 5.32
N GLU A 82 -48.92 -11.66 4.00
CA GLU A 82 -47.91 -10.90 3.26
C GLU A 82 -48.05 -9.38 3.38
N ALA A 83 -49.27 -8.88 3.47
CA ALA A 83 -49.54 -7.46 3.65
C ALA A 83 -49.05 -6.95 5.01
N ALA A 84 -49.28 -7.76 6.08
CA ALA A 84 -48.79 -7.48 7.43
C ALA A 84 -47.25 -7.57 7.55
N LEU A 85 -46.64 -8.55 6.89
CA LEU A 85 -45.17 -8.67 6.82
C LEU A 85 -44.56 -7.42 6.19
N LYS A 86 -45.09 -6.98 5.05
CA LYS A 86 -44.62 -5.79 4.33
C LYS A 86 -44.84 -4.51 5.14
N ALA A 87 -46.01 -4.38 5.77
CA ALA A 87 -46.32 -3.22 6.62
C ALA A 87 -45.40 -3.11 7.87
N ALA A 88 -44.97 -4.28 8.40
CA ALA A 88 -44.04 -4.36 9.53
C ALA A 88 -42.57 -4.30 9.11
N GLY A 89 -42.24 -4.18 7.82
CA GLY A 89 -40.86 -4.12 7.32
C GLY A 89 -40.14 -5.47 7.46
N ILE A 90 -40.89 -6.59 7.51
CA ILE A 90 -40.33 -7.92 7.66
C ILE A 90 -39.96 -8.46 6.29
N THR A 91 -38.70 -8.86 6.14
CA THR A 91 -38.17 -9.49 4.92
C THR A 91 -37.80 -10.94 5.20
N LEU A 92 -38.26 -11.83 4.33
CA LEU A 92 -37.93 -13.26 4.38
C LEU A 92 -36.90 -13.61 3.31
N GLN A 93 -35.98 -14.50 3.64
CA GLN A 93 -35.00 -15.04 2.70
C GLN A 93 -34.82 -16.54 2.92
N THR A 94 -34.72 -17.30 1.83
CA THR A 94 -34.36 -18.71 1.89
C THR A 94 -32.84 -18.83 2.06
N LEU A 95 -32.42 -19.56 3.09
CA LEU A 95 -31.01 -19.74 3.41
C LEU A 95 -30.34 -20.67 2.40
N GLN A 96 -29.25 -20.21 1.84
CA GLN A 96 -28.34 -21.02 1.03
C GLN A 96 -26.96 -20.97 1.64
N PRO A 97 -26.22 -22.08 1.65
CA PRO A 97 -24.83 -22.07 2.06
C PRO A 97 -24.03 -21.16 1.13
N SER A 98 -23.29 -20.22 1.69
CA SER A 98 -22.45 -19.27 0.94
C SER A 98 -21.07 -19.18 1.57
N SER A 99 -20.06 -18.87 0.77
CA SER A 99 -18.76 -18.43 1.25
C SER A 99 -18.91 -17.01 1.79
N LEU A 100 -18.54 -16.79 3.03
CA LEU A 100 -18.53 -15.47 3.64
C LEU A 100 -17.13 -14.88 3.47
N SER A 101 -17.03 -13.79 2.74
CA SER A 101 -15.84 -12.96 2.69
C SER A 101 -16.17 -11.62 3.34
N GLU A 102 -15.33 -11.16 4.23
CA GLU A 102 -15.39 -9.82 4.77
C GLU A 102 -14.61 -8.90 3.83
N GLU A 103 -15.28 -7.87 3.33
CA GLU A 103 -14.63 -6.84 2.52
C GLU A 103 -14.10 -5.75 3.48
N LEU A 104 -12.78 -5.67 3.61
CA LEU A 104 -12.14 -4.65 4.42
C LEU A 104 -11.88 -3.41 3.58
N ARG A 105 -12.43 -2.28 3.99
CA ARG A 105 -12.24 -0.99 3.32
C ARG A 105 -11.12 -0.19 3.98
N ALA A 106 -10.26 0.41 3.17
CA ALA A 106 -9.18 1.28 3.61
C ALA A 106 -8.98 2.48 2.68
N PRO A 107 -8.62 3.66 3.20
CA PRO A 107 -8.13 4.76 2.38
C PRO A 107 -6.75 4.41 1.82
N GLY A 108 -6.50 4.77 0.58
CA GLY A 108 -5.23 4.58 -0.10
C GLY A 108 -4.79 5.83 -0.86
N GLU A 109 -3.51 5.88 -1.18
CA GLU A 109 -2.88 6.93 -1.97
C GLU A 109 -2.12 6.27 -3.12
N VAL A 110 -2.32 6.75 -4.32
CA VAL A 110 -1.58 6.30 -5.50
C VAL A 110 -0.17 6.86 -5.42
N VAL A 111 0.82 6.00 -5.62
CA VAL A 111 2.24 6.39 -5.65
C VAL A 111 2.90 5.83 -6.90
N ASP A 112 3.86 6.55 -7.43
CA ASP A 112 4.62 6.10 -8.58
C ASP A 112 5.37 4.81 -8.27
N SER A 113 5.37 3.87 -9.20
CA SER A 113 6.19 2.69 -9.08
C SER A 113 7.67 3.08 -9.17
N ALA A 114 8.43 2.81 -8.10
CA ALA A 114 9.87 3.07 -8.10
C ALA A 114 10.61 2.27 -9.19
N TYR A 115 10.05 1.16 -9.64
CA TYR A 115 10.63 0.36 -10.73
C TYR A 115 10.36 0.97 -12.11
N GLY A 116 9.26 1.73 -12.26
CA GLY A 116 8.93 2.48 -13.47
C GLY A 116 9.52 3.89 -13.50
N THR A 117 10.16 4.35 -12.42
CA THR A 117 10.69 5.71 -12.31
C THR A 117 12.16 5.78 -12.68
N THR A 118 12.51 6.68 -13.59
CA THR A 118 13.91 6.94 -13.99
C THR A 118 14.24 8.43 -13.86
N LEU A 119 15.32 8.73 -13.15
CA LEU A 119 15.87 10.08 -13.09
C LEU A 119 16.83 10.29 -14.26
N ILE A 120 16.58 11.30 -15.06
CA ILE A 120 17.41 11.68 -16.19
C ILE A 120 18.43 12.72 -15.73
N THR A 121 19.69 12.29 -15.66
CA THR A 121 20.80 13.08 -15.13
C THR A 121 21.93 13.17 -16.14
N PRO A 122 22.65 14.29 -16.27
CA PRO A 122 23.87 14.35 -17.04
C PRO A 122 25.01 13.62 -16.30
N ARG A 123 25.90 13.01 -17.05
CA ARG A 123 27.08 12.30 -16.52
C ARG A 123 28.29 13.22 -16.33
N VAL A 124 28.24 14.42 -16.89
CA VAL A 124 29.28 15.44 -16.85
C VAL A 124 28.66 16.79 -16.57
N ALA A 125 29.46 17.73 -16.05
CA ALA A 125 29.02 19.11 -15.91
C ALA A 125 28.70 19.71 -17.29
N ALA A 126 27.54 20.32 -17.41
CA ALA A 126 27.06 20.83 -18.70
C ALA A 126 26.16 22.06 -18.56
N LEU A 127 26.11 22.87 -19.61
CA LEU A 127 25.16 23.96 -19.74
C LEU A 127 23.92 23.50 -20.49
N VAL A 128 22.74 23.84 -20.00
CA VAL A 128 21.47 23.56 -20.71
C VAL A 128 21.33 24.49 -21.91
N VAL A 129 21.37 23.93 -23.12
CA VAL A 129 21.24 24.68 -24.38
C VAL A 129 19.78 24.77 -24.80
N ARG A 130 19.06 23.66 -24.72
CA ARG A 130 17.66 23.58 -25.16
C ARG A 130 16.90 22.53 -24.40
N ARG A 131 15.66 22.84 -24.09
CA ARG A 131 14.65 21.88 -23.59
C ARG A 131 13.78 21.47 -24.78
N HIS A 132 13.48 20.18 -24.92
CA HIS A 132 12.65 19.65 -26.01
C HIS A 132 11.27 19.21 -25.52
N VAL A 133 11.14 18.88 -24.24
CA VAL A 133 9.90 18.44 -23.59
C VAL A 133 9.65 19.25 -22.32
N LYS A 134 8.45 19.20 -21.80
CA LYS A 134 8.02 19.90 -20.58
C LYS A 134 7.26 18.95 -19.64
N LEU A 135 7.03 19.44 -18.46
CA LEU A 135 6.22 18.75 -17.45
C LEU A 135 4.87 18.29 -18.02
N GLY A 136 4.49 17.04 -17.76
CA GLY A 136 3.26 16.42 -18.23
C GLY A 136 3.33 15.78 -19.62
N ASP A 137 4.40 16.01 -20.40
CA ASP A 137 4.53 15.41 -21.72
C ASP A 137 4.73 13.91 -21.63
N GLU A 138 4.01 13.16 -22.48
CA GLU A 138 4.28 11.76 -22.74
C GLU A 138 5.39 11.60 -23.77
N VAL A 139 6.34 10.73 -23.48
CA VAL A 139 7.48 10.46 -24.35
C VAL A 139 7.64 8.97 -24.61
N ARG A 140 8.19 8.65 -25.77
CA ARG A 140 8.61 7.28 -26.12
C ARG A 140 10.10 7.13 -25.94
N ALA A 141 10.57 5.88 -25.83
CA ALA A 141 12.01 5.59 -25.82
C ALA A 141 12.74 6.27 -26.99
N GLY A 142 13.89 6.90 -26.72
CA GLY A 142 14.72 7.58 -27.70
C GLY A 142 14.30 9.04 -28.03
N VAL A 143 13.16 9.53 -27.52
CA VAL A 143 12.76 10.94 -27.73
C VAL A 143 13.77 11.87 -27.06
N PRO A 144 14.25 12.94 -27.76
CA PRO A 144 15.10 13.97 -27.20
C PRO A 144 14.39 14.71 -26.05
N LEU A 145 15.03 14.82 -24.88
CA LEU A 145 14.49 15.53 -23.71
C LEU A 145 15.15 16.91 -23.54
N ALA A 146 16.48 16.95 -23.55
CA ALA A 146 17.25 18.20 -23.48
C ALA A 146 18.56 18.08 -24.25
N THR A 147 19.00 19.21 -24.86
CA THR A 147 20.34 19.34 -25.41
C THR A 147 21.19 20.11 -24.42
N LEU A 148 22.34 19.53 -24.10
CA LEU A 148 23.34 20.07 -23.19
C LEU A 148 24.63 20.34 -23.94
N ALA A 149 25.49 21.23 -23.40
CA ALA A 149 26.85 21.50 -23.90
C ALA A 149 27.85 21.36 -22.77
N SER A 150 28.97 20.66 -23.04
CA SER A 150 30.05 20.45 -22.08
C SER A 150 31.42 20.51 -22.77
N VAL A 151 32.39 21.12 -22.09
CA VAL A 151 33.78 21.14 -22.56
C VAL A 151 34.37 19.73 -22.61
N GLU A 152 34.10 18.91 -21.59
CA GLU A 152 34.57 17.52 -21.52
C GLU A 152 34.03 16.66 -22.67
N VAL A 153 32.78 16.93 -23.08
CA VAL A 153 32.16 16.27 -24.23
C VAL A 153 32.83 16.76 -25.53
N SER A 154 33.14 18.04 -25.66
CA SER A 154 33.87 18.60 -26.81
C SER A 154 35.24 17.91 -26.99
N ASP A 155 35.99 17.76 -25.90
CA ASP A 155 37.28 17.06 -25.88
C ASP A 155 37.15 15.58 -26.27
N ALA A 156 36.17 14.90 -25.73
CA ALA A 156 35.92 13.48 -26.07
C ALA A 156 35.50 13.33 -27.55
N GLN A 157 34.68 14.23 -28.08
CA GLN A 157 34.30 14.25 -29.50
C GLN A 157 35.51 14.48 -30.41
N ALA A 158 36.41 15.43 -30.04
CA ALA A 158 37.64 15.71 -30.78
C ALA A 158 38.60 14.51 -30.76
N GLU A 159 38.86 13.93 -29.59
CA GLU A 159 39.69 12.73 -29.44
C GLU A 159 39.19 11.54 -30.28
N LEU A 160 37.87 11.29 -30.24
CA LEU A 160 37.26 10.21 -31.02
C LEU A 160 37.43 10.46 -32.52
N ARG A 161 37.20 11.68 -32.96
CA ARG A 161 37.33 12.08 -34.38
C ARG A 161 38.74 11.88 -34.88
N ILE A 162 39.75 12.34 -34.11
CA ILE A 162 41.17 12.19 -34.46
C ILE A 162 41.54 10.68 -34.52
N ALA A 163 41.16 9.92 -33.53
CA ALA A 163 41.44 8.49 -33.47
C ALA A 163 40.78 7.71 -34.62
N GLU A 164 39.53 8.04 -34.98
CA GLU A 164 38.83 7.43 -36.12
C GLU A 164 39.43 7.81 -37.47
N GLN A 165 39.91 9.03 -37.63
CA GLN A 165 40.60 9.45 -38.86
C GLN A 165 41.93 8.67 -39.03
N GLU A 166 42.71 8.58 -37.95
CA GLU A 166 43.97 7.81 -37.97
C GLU A 166 43.72 6.34 -38.21
N TRP A 167 42.75 5.73 -37.54
CA TRP A 167 42.38 4.36 -37.79
C TRP A 167 41.96 4.10 -39.23
N ARG A 168 41.12 4.97 -39.81
CA ARG A 168 40.70 4.87 -41.23
C ARG A 168 41.89 4.92 -42.16
N ARG A 169 42.82 5.88 -41.91
CA ARG A 169 44.04 6.04 -42.70
C ARG A 169 44.95 4.81 -42.64
N VAL A 170 45.25 4.34 -41.43
CA VAL A 170 46.15 3.25 -41.21
C VAL A 170 45.57 1.92 -41.70
N SER A 171 44.27 1.69 -41.48
CA SER A 171 43.60 0.45 -41.92
C SER A 171 43.47 0.38 -43.44
N ALA A 172 43.29 1.52 -44.14
CA ALA A 172 43.23 1.58 -45.59
C ALA A 172 44.57 1.25 -46.27
N LEU A 173 45.70 1.61 -45.65
CA LEU A 173 47.05 1.29 -46.17
C LEU A 173 47.42 -0.21 -46.04
N GLY A 174 46.80 -0.91 -45.11
CA GLY A 174 47.00 -2.33 -44.92
C GLY A 174 48.38 -2.72 -44.37
N ARG A 175 48.59 -4.04 -44.16
CA ARG A 175 49.81 -4.62 -43.55
C ARG A 175 51.02 -4.59 -44.50
N GLU A 176 50.82 -4.41 -45.78
CA GLU A 176 51.90 -4.33 -46.74
C GLU A 176 52.59 -2.96 -46.69
N ALA A 177 51.90 -1.90 -46.35
CA ALA A 177 52.43 -0.54 -46.32
C ALA A 177 52.69 -0.01 -44.90
N VAL A 178 52.14 -0.65 -43.86
CA VAL A 178 52.23 -0.19 -42.47
C VAL A 178 52.58 -1.32 -41.53
N ALA A 179 53.54 -1.08 -40.64
CA ALA A 179 53.93 -2.04 -39.64
C ALA A 179 52.74 -2.47 -38.78
N GLY A 180 52.57 -3.79 -38.51
CA GLY A 180 51.47 -4.34 -37.76
C GLY A 180 51.28 -3.70 -36.39
N ARG A 181 52.36 -3.32 -35.71
CA ARG A 181 52.35 -2.56 -34.47
C ARG A 181 51.54 -1.25 -34.59
N ARG A 182 51.78 -0.49 -35.66
CA ARG A 182 51.07 0.79 -35.91
C ARG A 182 49.58 0.60 -36.12
N ILE A 183 49.20 -0.47 -36.81
CA ILE A 183 47.78 -0.84 -37.00
C ILE A 183 47.15 -1.16 -35.66
N THR A 184 47.84 -1.92 -34.81
CA THR A 184 47.31 -2.25 -33.47
C THR A 184 47.21 -1.01 -32.58
N GLU A 185 48.19 -0.12 -32.58
CA GLU A 185 48.19 1.14 -31.85
C GLU A 185 47.02 2.01 -32.26
N ALA A 186 46.77 2.20 -33.56
CA ALA A 186 45.63 2.98 -34.05
C ALA A 186 44.28 2.37 -33.67
N LYS A 187 44.19 1.03 -33.69
CA LYS A 187 42.96 0.35 -33.24
C LYS A 187 42.70 0.55 -31.75
N VAL A 188 43.71 0.38 -30.92
CA VAL A 188 43.59 0.61 -29.46
C VAL A 188 43.19 2.09 -29.16
N ALA A 189 43.77 3.05 -29.89
CA ALA A 189 43.45 4.45 -29.72
C ALA A 189 42.00 4.77 -30.04
N VAL A 190 41.44 4.22 -31.13
CA VAL A 190 40.01 4.44 -31.45
C VAL A 190 39.11 3.71 -30.49
N ASP A 191 39.44 2.51 -30.07
CA ASP A 191 38.61 1.76 -29.09
C ASP A 191 38.56 2.49 -27.73
N ARG A 192 39.70 3.05 -27.28
CA ARG A 192 39.80 3.88 -26.07
C ARG A 192 38.94 5.18 -26.18
N ALA A 193 39.11 5.89 -27.28
CA ALA A 193 38.36 7.15 -27.51
C ALA A 193 36.83 6.90 -27.59
N ARG A 194 36.46 5.77 -28.22
CA ARG A 194 35.06 5.34 -28.30
C ARG A 194 34.50 4.99 -26.91
N ALA A 195 35.25 4.23 -26.11
CA ALA A 195 34.82 3.91 -24.74
C ALA A 195 34.65 5.15 -23.88
N LYS A 196 35.54 6.16 -24.01
CA LYS A 196 35.41 7.47 -23.35
C LYS A 196 34.15 8.20 -23.79
N ALA A 197 33.88 8.28 -25.10
CA ALA A 197 32.67 8.92 -25.62
C ALA A 197 31.39 8.24 -25.11
N GLN A 198 31.36 6.91 -25.14
CA GLN A 198 30.22 6.14 -24.63
C GLN A 198 30.00 6.34 -23.10
N ALA A 199 31.08 6.48 -22.32
CA ALA A 199 30.99 6.78 -20.89
C ALA A 199 30.25 8.12 -20.63
N TYR A 200 30.31 9.08 -21.55
CA TYR A 200 29.57 10.33 -21.50
C TYR A 200 28.17 10.26 -22.14
N GLY A 201 27.76 9.08 -22.61
CA GLY A 201 26.46 8.87 -23.24
C GLY A 201 26.40 9.32 -24.70
N LEU A 202 27.57 9.52 -25.33
CA LEU A 202 27.65 9.85 -26.73
C LEU A 202 27.53 8.60 -27.63
N PRO A 203 27.11 8.76 -28.91
CA PRO A 203 27.16 7.67 -29.87
C PRO A 203 28.61 7.15 -30.03
N GLY A 204 28.76 5.86 -30.25
CA GLY A 204 30.07 5.22 -30.44
C GLY A 204 30.79 5.55 -31.73
N ALA A 205 30.26 6.44 -32.55
CA ALA A 205 30.87 6.98 -33.78
C ALA A 205 30.75 8.50 -33.82
N SER A 206 31.77 9.16 -34.34
CA SER A 206 31.74 10.62 -34.46
C SER A 206 30.71 11.06 -35.51
N SER A 207 29.72 11.84 -35.09
CA SER A 207 28.62 12.34 -35.91
C SER A 207 28.88 13.76 -36.43
N GLY A 208 30.02 14.02 -37.05
CA GLY A 208 30.24 15.23 -37.85
C GLY A 208 30.75 16.47 -37.10
N THR A 209 30.05 17.05 -36.16
CA THR A 209 30.47 18.32 -35.51
C THR A 209 31.04 18.10 -34.13
N VAL A 210 32.20 18.72 -33.85
CA VAL A 210 32.79 18.77 -32.50
C VAL A 210 32.37 20.14 -31.92
N ASN A 211 31.25 20.17 -31.21
CA ASN A 211 30.68 21.38 -30.62
C ASN A 211 30.37 21.24 -29.12
N GLY A 212 30.75 20.08 -28.53
CA GLY A 212 30.49 19.79 -27.11
C GLY A 212 29.01 19.54 -26.79
N GLN A 213 28.13 19.58 -27.79
CA GLN A 213 26.71 19.32 -27.55
C GLN A 213 26.39 17.83 -27.55
N PHE A 214 25.47 17.44 -26.66
CA PHE A 214 24.91 16.13 -26.59
C PHE A 214 23.44 16.20 -26.11
N THR A 215 22.69 15.17 -26.40
CA THR A 215 21.26 15.15 -26.12
C THR A 215 20.95 14.04 -25.15
N LEU A 216 20.25 14.36 -24.07
CA LEU A 216 19.64 13.39 -23.19
C LEU A 216 18.35 12.89 -23.84
N THR A 217 18.18 11.59 -23.92
CA THR A 217 17.01 10.94 -24.51
C THR A 217 16.28 10.10 -23.46
N ALA A 218 14.99 9.89 -23.68
CA ALA A 218 14.18 9.01 -22.84
C ALA A 218 14.64 7.54 -22.97
N PRO A 219 14.96 6.86 -21.87
CA PRO A 219 15.38 5.45 -21.92
C PRO A 219 14.21 4.49 -22.18
N HIS A 220 13.01 4.85 -21.80
CA HIS A 220 11.76 4.11 -22.01
C HIS A 220 10.60 5.07 -22.28
N ALA A 221 9.43 4.55 -22.58
CA ALA A 221 8.20 5.34 -22.66
C ALA A 221 7.73 5.73 -21.26
N GLY A 222 7.05 6.86 -21.13
CA GLY A 222 6.50 7.35 -19.87
C GLY A 222 6.15 8.82 -19.91
N ARG A 223 5.78 9.37 -18.77
CA ARG A 223 5.40 10.78 -18.56
C ARG A 223 6.49 11.53 -17.80
N ILE A 224 6.72 12.78 -18.16
CA ILE A 224 7.63 13.68 -17.44
C ILE A 224 6.87 14.25 -16.24
N THR A 225 7.26 13.84 -15.03
CA THR A 225 6.61 14.27 -13.77
C THR A 225 7.39 15.35 -13.01
N GLU A 226 8.67 15.57 -13.35
CA GLU A 226 9.48 16.68 -12.83
C GLU A 226 10.42 17.20 -13.91
N ASP A 227 10.62 18.55 -13.96
CA ASP A 227 11.50 19.22 -14.92
C ASP A 227 12.17 20.50 -14.33
N ASP A 228 12.73 20.37 -13.11
CA ASP A 228 13.26 21.47 -12.30
C ASP A 228 14.64 21.95 -12.78
N PHE A 229 14.66 22.65 -13.92
CA PHE A 229 15.83 23.35 -14.45
C PHE A 229 15.43 24.41 -15.49
N VAL A 230 16.33 25.35 -15.80
CA VAL A 230 16.13 26.40 -16.82
C VAL A 230 17.18 26.34 -17.91
N VAL A 231 16.81 26.83 -19.12
CA VAL A 231 17.76 26.97 -20.22
C VAL A 231 18.80 28.03 -19.85
N GLY A 232 20.09 27.73 -20.08
CA GLY A 232 21.21 28.55 -19.65
C GLY A 232 21.75 28.19 -18.24
N GLU A 233 21.13 27.29 -17.54
CA GLU A 233 21.61 26.81 -16.25
C GLU A 233 22.80 25.85 -16.43
N ARG A 234 23.78 25.94 -15.53
CA ARG A 234 24.86 24.99 -15.43
C ARG A 234 24.46 23.86 -14.46
N ILE A 235 24.47 22.65 -14.97
CA ILE A 235 24.08 21.45 -14.25
C ILE A 235 25.32 20.62 -13.91
N GLU A 236 25.43 20.24 -12.65
CA GLU A 236 26.47 19.34 -12.18
C GLU A 236 26.06 17.86 -12.36
N PRO A 237 27.02 16.93 -12.48
CA PRO A 237 26.74 15.49 -12.58
C PRO A 237 25.87 14.99 -11.44
N GLY A 238 24.84 14.20 -11.76
CA GLY A 238 23.94 13.61 -10.79
C GLY A 238 22.73 14.47 -10.41
N LYS A 239 22.67 15.77 -10.75
CA LYS A 239 21.44 16.55 -10.64
C LYS A 239 20.41 16.01 -11.63
N ALA A 240 19.23 15.62 -11.13
CA ALA A 240 18.14 15.21 -12.00
C ALA A 240 17.58 16.42 -12.77
N LEU A 241 17.46 16.29 -14.09
CA LEU A 241 16.78 17.28 -14.93
C LEU A 241 15.33 16.91 -15.13
N PHE A 242 15.08 15.61 -15.29
CA PHE A 242 13.72 15.11 -15.47
C PHE A 242 13.53 13.88 -14.59
N ARG A 243 12.29 13.71 -14.13
CA ARG A 243 11.77 12.43 -13.64
C ARG A 243 10.86 11.87 -14.73
N LEU A 244 11.20 10.72 -15.24
CA LEU A 244 10.40 9.98 -16.20
C LEU A 244 9.75 8.80 -15.49
N VAL A 245 8.43 8.71 -15.52
CA VAL A 245 7.63 7.67 -14.87
C VAL A 245 6.87 6.88 -15.92
N ASP A 246 6.99 5.57 -15.86
CA ASP A 246 6.13 4.64 -16.57
C ASP A 246 4.88 4.40 -15.70
N GLU A 247 3.78 5.04 -16.07
CA GLU A 247 2.50 5.00 -15.35
C GLU A 247 1.63 3.79 -15.73
N SER A 248 2.15 2.87 -16.56
CA SER A 248 1.40 1.64 -16.94
C SER A 248 1.10 0.73 -15.77
N ILE A 249 1.92 0.79 -14.72
CA ILE A 249 1.74 0.13 -13.44
C ILE A 249 2.00 1.15 -12.33
N VAL A 250 0.99 1.39 -11.52
CA VAL A 250 1.10 2.26 -10.35
C VAL A 250 0.99 1.43 -9.06
N TRP A 251 1.48 2.00 -7.97
CA TRP A 251 1.27 1.43 -6.65
C TRP A 251 0.19 2.21 -5.90
N VAL A 252 -0.51 1.50 -5.02
CA VAL A 252 -1.44 2.10 -4.06
C VAL A 252 -1.01 1.72 -2.66
N ASP A 253 -0.74 2.71 -1.84
CA ASP A 253 -0.40 2.55 -0.44
C ASP A 253 -1.66 2.73 0.43
N ALA A 254 -2.29 1.61 0.79
CA ALA A 254 -3.48 1.57 1.64
C ALA A 254 -3.10 1.57 3.13
N LYS A 255 -3.79 2.37 3.94
CA LYS A 255 -3.52 2.55 5.38
C LYS A 255 -4.58 1.84 6.21
N LEU A 256 -4.16 0.87 7.03
CA LEU A 256 -5.05 0.07 7.89
C LEU A 256 -4.55 0.04 9.35
N PRO A 257 -5.46 -0.22 10.30
CA PRO A 257 -5.06 -0.56 11.66
C PRO A 257 -4.17 -1.81 11.67
N PRO A 258 -3.10 -1.87 12.50
CA PRO A 258 -2.14 -2.98 12.49
C PRO A 258 -2.78 -4.35 12.71
N GLY A 259 -3.81 -4.44 13.56
CA GLY A 259 -4.53 -5.69 13.83
C GLY A 259 -5.30 -6.26 12.64
N THR A 260 -5.58 -5.44 11.63
CA THR A 260 -6.32 -5.84 10.43
C THR A 260 -5.38 -6.40 9.34
N VAL A 261 -4.13 -5.94 9.35
CA VAL A 261 -3.13 -6.30 8.32
C VAL A 261 -2.83 -7.79 8.27
N SER A 262 -2.83 -8.46 9.43
CA SER A 262 -2.59 -9.91 9.51
C SER A 262 -3.66 -10.76 8.81
N ARG A 263 -4.80 -10.16 8.47
CA ARG A 263 -5.92 -10.80 7.79
C ARG A 263 -5.83 -10.66 6.25
N ILE A 264 -4.83 -9.93 5.75
CA ILE A 264 -4.63 -9.67 4.32
C ILE A 264 -3.35 -10.38 3.88
N GLU A 265 -3.49 -11.34 2.99
CA GLU A 265 -2.37 -12.13 2.49
C GLU A 265 -1.67 -11.42 1.32
N ALA A 266 -0.34 -11.51 1.26
CA ALA A 266 0.42 -11.07 0.10
C ALA A 266 0.01 -11.90 -1.12
N GLY A 267 -0.22 -11.22 -2.25
CA GLY A 267 -0.69 -11.85 -3.49
C GLY A 267 -2.20 -11.99 -3.61
N SER A 268 -2.98 -11.66 -2.56
CA SER A 268 -4.45 -11.67 -2.62
C SER A 268 -4.97 -10.58 -3.57
N ALA A 269 -6.19 -10.80 -4.05
CA ALA A 269 -6.91 -9.81 -4.84
C ALA A 269 -7.41 -8.67 -3.96
N ALA A 270 -7.46 -7.49 -4.55
CA ALA A 270 -8.09 -6.30 -3.98
C ALA A 270 -8.73 -5.48 -5.09
N THR A 271 -9.59 -4.54 -4.72
CA THR A 271 -10.22 -3.61 -5.64
C THR A 271 -9.91 -2.19 -5.21
N VAL A 272 -9.42 -1.38 -6.14
CA VAL A 272 -9.21 0.05 -5.96
C VAL A 272 -10.38 0.79 -6.59
N VAL A 273 -10.93 1.78 -5.90
CA VAL A 273 -12.08 2.58 -6.36
C VAL A 273 -11.67 4.06 -6.42
N ILE A 274 -11.82 4.64 -7.60
CA ILE A 274 -11.61 6.06 -7.87
C ILE A 274 -12.75 6.60 -8.74
N GLY A 275 -13.36 7.72 -8.37
CA GLY A 275 -14.44 8.31 -9.16
C GLY A 275 -15.65 7.39 -9.40
N GLY A 276 -15.79 6.30 -8.62
CA GLY A 276 -16.83 5.28 -8.80
C GLY A 276 -16.43 4.11 -9.71
N GLU A 277 -15.27 4.16 -10.35
CA GLU A 277 -14.69 3.07 -11.13
C GLU A 277 -13.98 2.06 -10.22
N ARG A 278 -14.17 0.77 -10.49
CA ARG A 278 -13.56 -0.34 -9.74
C ARG A 278 -12.45 -0.97 -10.56
N ILE A 279 -11.22 -0.85 -10.11
CA ILE A 279 -10.02 -1.34 -10.78
C ILE A 279 -9.44 -2.50 -9.97
N ALA A 280 -9.17 -3.61 -10.66
CA ALA A 280 -8.56 -4.78 -10.03
C ALA A 280 -7.11 -4.48 -9.60
N ALA A 281 -6.76 -4.87 -8.39
CA ALA A 281 -5.46 -4.69 -7.80
C ALA A 281 -4.95 -5.99 -7.17
N LYS A 282 -3.65 -6.05 -6.94
CA LYS A 282 -3.01 -7.18 -6.27
C LYS A 282 -2.18 -6.70 -5.10
N VAL A 283 -2.34 -7.33 -3.95
CA VAL A 283 -1.52 -7.07 -2.77
C VAL A 283 -0.09 -7.53 -3.02
N LEU A 284 0.86 -6.59 -3.05
CA LEU A 284 2.28 -6.92 -3.22
C LEU A 284 2.92 -7.34 -1.91
N ARG A 285 2.77 -6.49 -0.91
CA ARG A 285 3.42 -6.68 0.38
C ARG A 285 2.68 -5.94 1.48
N SER A 286 2.56 -6.57 2.63
CA SER A 286 2.19 -5.91 3.88
C SER A 286 3.44 -5.24 4.46
N ALA A 287 3.34 -4.00 4.89
CA ALA A 287 4.44 -3.33 5.58
C ALA A 287 4.65 -3.94 6.96
N HIS A 288 5.90 -4.35 7.23
CA HIS A 288 6.29 -4.81 8.58
C HIS A 288 6.54 -3.65 9.55
N ARG A 289 6.27 -2.40 9.13
CA ARG A 289 6.50 -1.20 9.94
C ARG A 289 5.18 -0.42 10.08
N THR A 290 4.83 -0.13 11.31
CA THR A 290 3.73 0.77 11.66
C THR A 290 4.25 2.20 11.70
N SER A 291 3.50 3.15 11.19
CA SER A 291 3.81 4.58 11.33
C SER A 291 3.57 5.01 12.77
N ASP A 292 4.59 5.57 13.42
CA ASP A 292 4.49 6.07 14.80
C ASP A 292 3.53 7.26 14.90
N ALA A 293 3.43 8.06 13.83
CA ALA A 293 2.55 9.23 13.79
C ALA A 293 1.07 8.90 13.67
N THR A 294 0.72 7.90 12.85
CA THR A 294 -0.68 7.56 12.55
C THR A 294 -1.13 6.24 13.18
N ARG A 295 -0.22 5.48 13.76
CA ARG A 295 -0.44 4.11 14.29
C ARG A 295 -1.10 3.19 13.26
N SER A 296 -0.87 3.46 11.98
CA SER A 296 -1.37 2.66 10.86
C SER A 296 -0.25 1.88 10.20
N ALA A 297 -0.58 0.72 9.68
CA ALA A 297 0.28 -0.06 8.82
C ALA A 297 -0.09 0.18 7.36
N THR A 298 0.91 0.18 6.47
CA THR A 298 0.70 0.39 5.04
C THR A 298 0.74 -0.94 4.31
N ILE A 299 -0.27 -1.21 3.50
CA ILE A 299 -0.27 -2.32 2.54
C ILE A 299 -0.10 -1.72 1.16
N ARG A 300 0.88 -2.23 0.42
CA ARG A 300 1.14 -1.84 -0.96
C ARG A 300 0.47 -2.78 -1.93
N LEU A 301 -0.27 -2.20 -2.85
CA LEU A 301 -0.91 -2.91 -3.96
C LEU A 301 -0.27 -2.49 -5.27
N GLU A 302 -0.31 -3.38 -6.24
CA GLU A 302 0.03 -3.14 -7.64
C GLU A 302 -1.25 -3.05 -8.45
N VAL A 303 -1.34 -2.00 -9.27
CA VAL A 303 -2.51 -1.74 -10.12
C VAL A 303 -2.04 -1.53 -11.55
N ALA A 304 -2.63 -2.26 -12.50
CA ALA A 304 -2.42 -2.02 -13.91
C ALA A 304 -3.25 -0.81 -14.34
N ASN A 305 -2.59 0.26 -14.77
CA ASN A 305 -3.18 1.55 -15.14
C ASN A 305 -3.27 1.71 -16.66
N LYS A 306 -4.04 0.81 -17.32
CA LYS A 306 -4.12 0.79 -18.79
C LYS A 306 -4.87 1.96 -19.40
N GLU A 307 -5.78 2.56 -18.64
CA GLU A 307 -6.65 3.65 -19.09
C GLU A 307 -6.14 5.03 -18.62
N ASP A 308 -4.94 5.06 -18.01
CA ASP A 308 -4.33 6.29 -17.48
C ASP A 308 -5.25 7.06 -16.51
N SER A 309 -6.02 6.28 -15.71
CA SER A 309 -7.01 6.82 -14.78
C SER A 309 -6.47 7.07 -13.37
N LEU A 310 -5.26 6.58 -13.06
CA LEU A 310 -4.61 6.70 -11.77
C LEU A 310 -3.30 7.46 -11.91
N HIS A 311 -3.13 8.51 -11.09
CA HIS A 311 -1.91 9.34 -11.09
C HIS A 311 -1.32 9.43 -9.69
N GLY A 312 0.00 9.58 -9.59
CA GLY A 312 0.68 9.75 -8.31
C GLY A 312 0.11 10.92 -7.51
N GLY A 313 -0.27 10.66 -6.25
CA GLY A 313 -0.93 11.61 -5.36
C GLY A 313 -2.45 11.51 -5.31
N ASP A 314 -3.09 10.69 -6.15
CA ASP A 314 -4.54 10.48 -6.10
C ASP A 314 -4.95 9.72 -4.82
N PHE A 315 -6.07 10.13 -4.23
CA PHE A 315 -6.69 9.42 -3.12
C PHE A 315 -7.74 8.46 -3.63
N VAL A 316 -7.67 7.22 -3.16
CA VAL A 316 -8.52 6.12 -3.59
C VAL A 316 -9.09 5.36 -2.40
N GLU A 317 -10.15 4.61 -2.62
CA GLU A 317 -10.64 3.63 -1.67
C GLU A 317 -10.19 2.23 -2.09
N VAL A 318 -9.70 1.46 -1.14
CA VAL A 318 -9.23 0.09 -1.38
C VAL A 318 -10.10 -0.88 -0.63
N TYR A 319 -10.57 -1.90 -1.32
CA TYR A 319 -11.36 -2.99 -0.79
C TYR A 319 -10.54 -4.28 -0.86
N PHE A 320 -10.27 -4.88 0.29
CA PHE A 320 -9.55 -6.14 0.42
C PHE A 320 -10.51 -7.27 0.70
N GLU A 321 -10.29 -8.40 0.06
CA GLU A 321 -10.89 -9.66 0.48
C GLU A 321 -10.12 -10.17 1.70
N ALA A 322 -10.70 -10.01 2.89
CA ALA A 322 -10.08 -10.51 4.11
C ALA A 322 -10.32 -12.01 4.24
N THR A 323 -9.27 -12.74 4.58
CA THR A 323 -9.44 -14.09 5.08
C THR A 323 -10.03 -14.00 6.47
N ALA A 324 -11.10 -14.77 6.73
CA ALA A 324 -11.64 -14.92 8.06
C ALA A 324 -10.50 -15.25 9.04
N ALA A 325 -10.60 -14.74 10.28
CA ALA A 325 -9.54 -14.89 11.29
C ALA A 325 -9.02 -16.32 11.37
N ALA A 326 -7.76 -16.52 11.73
CA ALA A 326 -6.98 -17.77 11.67
C ALA A 326 -7.58 -18.98 12.40
N ASN A 327 -8.75 -18.84 13.03
CA ASN A 327 -9.50 -19.90 13.71
C ASN A 327 -10.69 -20.44 12.88
N ALA A 328 -10.92 -19.92 11.66
CA ALA A 328 -11.98 -20.45 10.81
C ALA A 328 -11.51 -21.74 10.14
N VAL A 329 -12.05 -22.82 10.61
CA VAL A 329 -11.94 -24.15 10.04
C VAL A 329 -12.43 -24.09 8.60
N ASP A 330 -11.57 -24.49 7.66
CA ASP A 330 -11.84 -24.69 6.24
C ASP A 330 -12.35 -23.48 5.41
N LYS A 331 -11.43 -22.85 4.68
CA LYS A 331 -11.70 -21.75 3.72
C LYS A 331 -12.65 -22.10 2.56
N SER A 332 -13.04 -23.36 2.41
CA SER A 332 -13.93 -23.86 1.37
C SER A 332 -15.32 -24.30 1.88
N ALA A 333 -15.54 -24.26 3.19
CA ALA A 333 -16.82 -24.66 3.76
C ALA A 333 -17.85 -23.55 3.54
N THR A 334 -18.78 -23.78 2.64
CA THR A 334 -20.03 -23.03 2.54
C THR A 334 -20.77 -23.15 3.87
N GLN A 335 -21.02 -22.00 4.53
CA GLN A 335 -21.69 -21.95 5.82
C GLN A 335 -23.04 -21.24 5.69
N LEU A 336 -23.98 -21.60 6.57
CA LEU A 336 -25.22 -20.86 6.69
C LEU A 336 -24.96 -19.59 7.50
N SER A 337 -25.45 -18.47 7.03
CA SER A 337 -25.35 -17.19 7.72
C SER A 337 -26.63 -16.39 7.58
N VAL A 338 -26.89 -15.57 8.59
CA VAL A 338 -28.00 -14.60 8.59
C VAL A 338 -27.45 -13.21 8.87
N PRO A 339 -28.11 -12.13 8.43
CA PRO A 339 -27.79 -10.79 8.91
C PRO A 339 -27.77 -10.75 10.43
N THR A 340 -26.84 -10.06 11.05
CA THR A 340 -26.73 -9.99 12.51
C THR A 340 -28.01 -9.43 13.15
N ASP A 341 -28.70 -8.52 12.46
CA ASP A 341 -30.01 -7.95 12.89
C ASP A 341 -31.18 -8.95 12.87
N ALA A 342 -30.99 -10.12 12.24
CA ALA A 342 -31.98 -11.20 12.25
C ALA A 342 -31.96 -12.02 13.56
N LEU A 343 -30.89 -11.91 14.34
CA LEU A 343 -30.73 -12.58 15.62
C LEU A 343 -31.40 -11.78 16.74
N VAL A 344 -32.25 -12.41 17.49
CA VAL A 344 -32.97 -11.81 18.60
C VAL A 344 -32.86 -12.67 19.86
N GLN A 345 -32.71 -12.03 21.00
CA GLN A 345 -32.77 -12.74 22.30
C GLN A 345 -34.24 -12.95 22.72
N LEU A 346 -34.62 -14.17 22.99
CA LEU A 346 -35.93 -14.54 23.50
C LEU A 346 -35.76 -15.54 24.65
N GLU A 347 -36.27 -15.20 25.82
CA GLU A 347 -36.24 -16.07 27.03
C GLU A 347 -34.84 -16.56 27.44
N GLY A 348 -33.78 -15.80 27.07
CA GLY A 348 -32.39 -16.17 27.35
C GLY A 348 -31.66 -16.80 26.17
N ASP A 349 -32.39 -17.28 25.17
CA ASP A 349 -31.83 -17.91 23.99
C ASP A 349 -31.69 -16.95 22.82
N THR A 350 -30.68 -17.19 21.98
CA THR A 350 -30.54 -16.50 20.68
C THR A 350 -31.38 -17.26 19.66
N VAL A 351 -32.38 -16.54 19.06
CA VAL A 351 -33.30 -17.16 18.12
C VAL A 351 -33.30 -16.45 16.78
N VAL A 352 -33.66 -17.19 15.73
CA VAL A 352 -34.01 -16.70 14.40
C VAL A 352 -35.45 -17.12 14.11
N PHE A 353 -36.25 -16.21 13.53
CA PHE A 353 -37.62 -16.57 13.14
C PHE A 353 -37.61 -17.28 11.80
N ARG A 354 -38.07 -18.55 11.79
CA ARG A 354 -38.22 -19.37 10.59
C ARG A 354 -39.69 -19.44 10.19
N ARG A 355 -39.94 -19.39 8.86
CA ARG A 355 -41.29 -19.61 8.33
C ARG A 355 -41.57 -21.11 8.25
N SER A 356 -42.57 -21.59 8.94
CA SER A 356 -43.02 -22.98 8.88
C SER A 356 -43.89 -23.25 7.61
N ALA A 357 -44.19 -24.50 7.33
CA ALA A 357 -44.92 -24.94 6.14
C ALA A 357 -46.34 -24.37 6.07
N ASP A 358 -46.97 -24.07 7.21
CA ASP A 358 -48.29 -23.44 7.31
C ASP A 358 -48.24 -21.90 7.24
N GLY A 359 -47.04 -21.32 7.00
CA GLY A 359 -46.80 -19.90 6.83
C GLY A 359 -46.65 -19.10 8.11
N ALA A 360 -46.65 -19.74 9.27
CA ALA A 360 -46.41 -19.10 10.56
C ALA A 360 -44.90 -18.83 10.78
N LEU A 361 -44.59 -17.79 11.55
CA LEU A 361 -43.23 -17.47 12.00
C LEU A 361 -43.00 -18.09 13.40
N GLU A 362 -42.03 -18.98 13.48
CA GLU A 362 -41.68 -19.70 14.72
C GLU A 362 -40.24 -19.33 15.12
N PRO A 363 -39.96 -19.10 16.42
CA PRO A 363 -38.63 -18.89 16.92
C PRO A 363 -37.86 -20.22 16.89
N VAL A 364 -36.68 -20.23 16.34
CA VAL A 364 -35.78 -21.38 16.34
C VAL A 364 -34.52 -20.97 17.09
N ALA A 365 -34.23 -21.66 18.18
CA ALA A 365 -32.99 -21.47 18.93
C ALA A 365 -31.81 -21.82 18.03
N VAL A 366 -30.83 -20.91 17.96
CA VAL A 366 -29.65 -21.05 17.11
C VAL A 366 -28.38 -20.91 17.91
N ARG A 367 -27.37 -21.66 17.51
CA ARG A 367 -26.02 -21.44 18.00
C ARG A 367 -25.30 -20.50 17.04
N ALA A 368 -25.20 -19.26 17.44
CA ALA A 368 -24.45 -18.24 16.68
C ALA A 368 -22.95 -18.56 16.72
N GLY A 369 -22.29 -18.42 15.58
CA GLY A 369 -20.85 -18.54 15.42
C GLY A 369 -20.18 -17.16 15.27
N GLU A 370 -19.21 -17.09 14.37
CA GLU A 370 -18.43 -15.89 14.09
C GLU A 370 -19.27 -14.85 13.33
N VAL A 371 -19.05 -13.58 13.64
CA VAL A 371 -19.61 -12.46 12.90
C VAL A 371 -18.63 -12.08 11.79
N VAL A 372 -19.10 -12.08 10.54
CA VAL A 372 -18.30 -11.71 9.35
C VAL A 372 -19.01 -10.59 8.63
N GLY A 373 -18.48 -9.37 8.72
CA GLY A 373 -19.11 -8.17 8.23
C GLY A 373 -20.45 -7.87 8.92
N ASP A 374 -21.54 -7.85 8.17
CA ASP A 374 -22.91 -7.63 8.63
C ASP A 374 -23.68 -8.94 8.91
N ARG A 375 -23.00 -10.09 8.78
CA ARG A 375 -23.62 -11.42 8.88
C ARG A 375 -23.01 -12.25 10.01
N THR A 376 -23.85 -13.06 10.63
CA THR A 376 -23.43 -14.03 11.66
C THR A 376 -23.59 -15.45 11.13
N VAL A 377 -22.53 -16.23 11.25
CA VAL A 377 -22.55 -17.67 10.92
C VAL A 377 -23.46 -18.40 11.89
N ILE A 378 -24.27 -19.33 11.39
CA ILE A 378 -25.11 -20.21 12.20
C ILE A 378 -24.49 -21.60 12.20
N ARG A 379 -24.11 -22.07 13.39
CA ARG A 379 -23.50 -23.38 13.57
C ARG A 379 -24.55 -24.49 13.73
N GLU A 380 -25.64 -24.20 14.44
CA GLU A 380 -26.69 -25.15 14.74
C GLU A 380 -28.05 -24.43 14.75
N GLY A 381 -29.12 -25.16 14.49
CA GLY A 381 -30.51 -24.70 14.61
C GLY A 381 -31.20 -24.45 13.26
N LEU A 382 -30.47 -24.15 12.17
CA LEU A 382 -31.03 -23.91 10.84
C LEU A 382 -30.45 -24.86 9.80
N LYS A 383 -31.20 -25.10 8.72
CA LYS A 383 -30.79 -25.92 7.60
C LYS A 383 -30.81 -25.11 6.26
N ALA A 384 -30.03 -25.60 5.31
CA ALA A 384 -30.12 -25.11 3.95
C ALA A 384 -31.54 -25.32 3.39
N GLY A 385 -32.13 -24.28 2.81
CA GLY A 385 -33.50 -24.30 2.34
C GLY A 385 -34.53 -23.70 3.33
N ASP A 386 -34.18 -23.48 4.58
CA ASP A 386 -35.08 -22.80 5.54
C ASP A 386 -35.31 -21.36 5.11
N THR A 387 -36.57 -20.91 5.18
CA THR A 387 -36.93 -19.52 4.93
C THR A 387 -37.01 -18.78 6.26
N VAL A 388 -36.14 -17.78 6.45
CA VAL A 388 -36.01 -17.06 7.71
C VAL A 388 -36.23 -15.55 7.56
N VAL A 389 -36.57 -14.90 8.66
CA VAL A 389 -36.67 -13.44 8.75
C VAL A 389 -35.24 -12.87 8.76
N VAL A 390 -34.90 -12.06 7.76
CA VAL A 390 -33.58 -11.41 7.61
C VAL A 390 -33.61 -9.93 7.99
N ALA A 391 -34.79 -9.30 8.00
CA ALA A 391 -35.00 -7.96 8.48
C ALA A 391 -36.34 -7.87 9.23
N GLY A 392 -36.44 -6.99 10.23
CA GLY A 392 -37.65 -6.80 11.02
C GLY A 392 -37.90 -7.87 12.11
N ALA A 393 -36.88 -8.65 12.50
CA ALA A 393 -37.01 -9.70 13.51
C ALA A 393 -37.52 -9.18 14.86
N PHE A 394 -37.18 -7.95 15.25
CA PHE A 394 -37.70 -7.31 16.45
C PHE A 394 -39.22 -7.04 16.38
N ALA A 395 -39.76 -6.72 15.21
CA ALA A 395 -41.20 -6.55 15.02
C ALA A 395 -41.93 -7.89 15.23
N VAL A 396 -41.37 -9.01 14.76
CA VAL A 396 -41.91 -10.36 15.00
C VAL A 396 -41.92 -10.67 16.48
N LYS A 397 -40.80 -10.45 17.18
CA LYS A 397 -40.71 -10.61 18.63
C LYS A 397 -41.77 -9.79 19.38
N SER A 398 -41.94 -8.53 19.02
CA SER A 398 -42.94 -7.64 19.66
C SER A 398 -44.37 -8.13 19.44
N GLN A 399 -44.70 -8.63 18.27
CA GLN A 399 -46.01 -9.20 17.95
C GLN A 399 -46.25 -10.50 18.76
N MET A 400 -45.24 -11.35 18.91
CA MET A 400 -45.30 -12.58 19.67
C MET A 400 -45.56 -12.32 21.16
N LEU A 401 -44.83 -11.40 21.77
CA LEU A 401 -45.02 -11.00 23.17
C LEU A 401 -46.40 -10.36 23.41
N LYS A 402 -46.96 -9.60 22.44
CA LYS A 402 -48.31 -9.09 22.53
C LYS A 402 -49.39 -10.15 22.47
N ALA A 403 -49.19 -11.20 21.65
CA ALA A 403 -50.11 -12.33 21.59
C ALA A 403 -50.17 -13.10 22.94
N GLN A 404 -49.02 -13.33 23.56
CA GLN A 404 -48.90 -13.96 24.89
C GLN A 404 -49.62 -13.14 25.99
N LEU A 405 -49.45 -11.79 25.96
CA LEU A 405 -50.12 -10.92 26.94
C LEU A 405 -51.64 -10.80 26.72
N GLY A 406 -52.10 -11.03 25.48
CA GLY A 406 -53.54 -10.98 25.12
C GLY A 406 -54.31 -12.23 25.55
N GLU A 407 -53.70 -13.40 25.63
CA GLU A 407 -54.31 -14.67 26.10
C GLU A 407 -54.39 -14.78 27.61
N GLY A 408 -53.57 -14.03 28.37
CA GLY A 408 -53.59 -13.98 29.84
C GLY A 408 -54.76 -13.22 30.51
N HIS A 409 -55.63 -12.58 29.75
CA HIS A 409 -56.76 -11.77 30.29
C HIS A 409 -58.15 -12.35 29.99
N ALA A 410 -58.24 -13.60 29.57
CA ALA A 410 -59.53 -14.27 29.36
C ALA A 410 -59.76 -15.37 30.44
N HIS A 411 -59.90 -14.97 31.72
CA HIS A 411 -60.49 -15.82 32.80
C HIS A 411 -61.40 -14.96 33.66
#